data_5c3e695d74abe648f53dd347d6a3f960
#
_entry.id   5c3e695d74abe648f53dd347d6a3f960
#
_cell.length_a   1.000
_cell.length_b   1.000
_cell.length_c   1.000
_cell.angle_alpha   90.00
_cell.angle_beta   90.00
_cell.angle_gamma   90.00
#
_symmetry.space_group_name_H-M   'P 1'
#
loop_
_entity.id
_entity.type
_entity.pdbx_description
1 polymer ?
#
loop_
_entity_poly.entity_id
_entity_poly.type
_entity_poly.pdbx_seq_one_letter_code
_entity_poly.pdbx_strand_id
1 'polypeptide(L)'
;MLFSEIPGQAAVKANLVNLVSSNRLSHALLLLGKEGSGALQLALALAQYVVCEKNKPGSANGESSLFGEPTQTTTFLQDSCGNCPSCKKAAGLIHPDIHYSFPTIVKKDGEKPKASDFIQEWRSFVDQTPFGNAYDWLQSIGAENKQGNITSNECEEIIRKLNLKSFESGYKILIQWMPEYLGLIGNKLLKLIEEPPPGTLLIFVAQDESKLLATILSRTQLVKINQLESKDIQEWLINKQAVPRDKAMSIAPLSQGNLREAFQLLHNSDENWEEILREWLNAIIKNGPAAQVKWVDENSKLGREKQKQFLAYFIHLLSCAVQIANVGKAPEIAENELDFANRLLRLAATEQLEAIVIELDRASYHIERNANPKILFMALTIKIYHIIQDKAVISIH
;
A
#
# COMPACT_ATOMS: atom_id res chain seq x y z
N MET A 1 9.87 -7.98 11.30
CA MET A 1 9.79 -6.73 10.51
C MET A 1 10.37 -5.59 11.34
N LEU A 2 11.42 -4.93 10.82
CA LEU A 2 12.05 -3.76 11.44
C LEU A 2 11.53 -2.48 10.78
N PHE A 3 11.53 -1.35 11.49
CA PHE A 3 11.23 -0.05 10.85
C PHE A 3 12.23 0.29 9.73
N SER A 4 13.49 -0.11 9.87
CA SER A 4 14.54 0.08 8.87
C SER A 4 14.33 -0.74 7.58
N GLU A 5 13.49 -1.76 7.62
CA GLU A 5 13.15 -2.59 6.43
C GLU A 5 12.05 -1.96 5.57
N ILE A 6 11.31 -0.99 6.11
CA ILE A 6 10.20 -0.34 5.43
C ILE A 6 10.73 0.88 4.65
N PRO A 7 10.42 1.03 3.36
CA PRO A 7 10.87 2.20 2.60
C PRO A 7 10.20 3.49 3.11
N GLY A 8 10.90 4.59 3.02
CA GLY A 8 10.40 5.92 3.36
C GLY A 8 9.81 6.04 4.76
N GLN A 9 8.73 6.82 4.90
CA GLN A 9 7.93 6.99 6.13
C GLN A 9 8.71 7.47 7.35
N ALA A 10 9.83 8.20 7.17
CA ALA A 10 10.74 8.58 8.26
C ALA A 10 10.02 9.31 9.40
N ALA A 11 9.14 10.27 9.06
CA ALA A 11 8.39 11.04 10.05
C ALA A 11 7.40 10.17 10.85
N VAL A 12 6.71 9.23 10.19
CA VAL A 12 5.76 8.32 10.84
C VAL A 12 6.50 7.35 11.77
N LYS A 13 7.62 6.78 11.32
CA LYS A 13 8.47 5.90 12.14
C LYS A 13 8.95 6.61 13.40
N ALA A 14 9.51 7.82 13.24
CA ALA A 14 9.97 8.63 14.35
C ALA A 14 8.84 8.97 15.33
N ASN A 15 7.64 9.31 14.81
CA ASN A 15 6.47 9.56 15.64
C ASN A 15 6.05 8.32 16.44
N LEU A 16 5.94 7.15 15.80
CA LEU A 16 5.57 5.90 16.46
C LEU A 16 6.58 5.52 17.57
N VAL A 17 7.87 5.61 17.28
CA VAL A 17 8.94 5.38 18.28
C VAL A 17 8.82 6.36 19.44
N ASN A 18 8.59 7.65 19.17
CA ASN A 18 8.43 8.67 20.19
C ASN A 18 7.19 8.44 21.07
N LEU A 19 6.06 8.02 20.50
CA LEU A 19 4.85 7.69 21.27
C LEU A 19 5.12 6.56 22.28
N VAL A 20 5.87 5.54 21.87
CA VAL A 20 6.24 4.44 22.77
C VAL A 20 7.24 4.91 23.83
N SER A 21 8.32 5.58 23.43
CA SER A 21 9.40 5.99 24.34
C SER A 21 8.96 7.03 25.37
N SER A 22 8.03 7.92 25.00
CA SER A 22 7.47 8.93 25.90
C SER A 22 6.29 8.42 26.74
N ASN A 23 5.94 7.12 26.64
CA ASN A 23 4.77 6.51 27.29
C ASN A 23 3.45 7.23 26.97
N ARG A 24 3.32 7.73 25.74
CA ARG A 24 2.13 8.42 25.22
C ARG A 24 1.38 7.60 24.16
N LEU A 25 1.72 6.33 24.04
CA LEU A 25 1.08 5.43 23.09
C LEU A 25 -0.39 5.24 23.52
N SER A 26 -1.31 5.63 22.62
CA SER A 26 -2.73 5.35 22.81
C SER A 26 -2.99 3.84 22.77
N HIS A 27 -3.92 3.38 23.58
CA HIS A 27 -4.35 1.98 23.59
C HIS A 27 -5.04 1.55 22.27
N ALA A 28 -5.50 2.50 21.46
CA ALA A 28 -6.12 2.24 20.16
C ALA A 28 -5.58 3.20 19.10
N LEU A 29 -4.85 2.67 18.11
CA LEU A 29 -4.29 3.39 16.97
C LEU A 29 -5.04 3.00 15.70
N LEU A 30 -5.25 3.98 14.81
CA LEU A 30 -5.69 3.77 13.45
C LEU A 30 -4.57 4.21 12.49
N LEU A 31 -3.87 3.27 11.90
CA LEU A 31 -2.91 3.49 10.83
C LEU A 31 -3.68 3.55 9.51
N LEU A 32 -3.87 4.75 8.98
CA LEU A 32 -4.62 5.00 7.76
C LEU A 32 -3.66 5.31 6.60
N GLY A 33 -3.54 4.40 5.66
CA GLY A 33 -2.68 4.54 4.50
C GLY A 33 -3.23 3.82 3.29
N LYS A 34 -3.07 4.42 2.11
CA LYS A 34 -3.47 3.78 0.85
C LYS A 34 -2.68 2.50 0.60
N GLU A 35 -3.15 1.71 -0.32
CA GLU A 35 -2.49 0.49 -0.80
C GLU A 35 -1.00 0.74 -1.11
N GLY A 36 -0.14 -0.20 -0.74
CA GLY A 36 1.29 -0.14 -1.00
C GLY A 36 2.07 0.92 -0.21
N SER A 37 1.40 1.69 0.69
CA SER A 37 2.06 2.73 1.53
C SER A 37 2.90 2.17 2.68
N GLY A 38 2.78 0.88 2.99
CA GLY A 38 3.49 0.23 4.09
C GLY A 38 2.76 0.27 5.44
N ALA A 39 1.45 0.54 5.46
CA ALA A 39 0.68 0.64 6.71
C ALA A 39 0.69 -0.64 7.55
N LEU A 40 0.51 -1.82 6.93
CA LEU A 40 0.60 -3.12 7.61
C LEU A 40 2.01 -3.36 8.16
N GLN A 41 3.04 -3.05 7.37
CA GLN A 41 4.43 -3.22 7.75
C GLN A 41 4.79 -2.34 8.96
N LEU A 42 4.30 -1.10 9.00
CA LEU A 42 4.45 -0.20 10.14
C LEU A 42 3.75 -0.75 11.39
N ALA A 43 2.55 -1.35 11.25
CA ALA A 43 1.86 -2.00 12.36
C ALA A 43 2.66 -3.19 12.92
N LEU A 44 3.21 -4.04 12.03
CA LEU A 44 4.05 -5.18 12.40
C LEU A 44 5.35 -4.73 13.08
N ALA A 45 6.01 -3.70 12.55
CA ALA A 45 7.22 -3.13 13.13
C ALA A 45 6.96 -2.49 14.50
N LEU A 46 5.83 -1.76 14.65
CA LEU A 46 5.42 -1.19 15.92
C LEU A 46 5.13 -2.27 16.96
N ALA A 47 4.42 -3.32 16.59
CA ALA A 47 4.15 -4.44 17.49
C ALA A 47 5.45 -5.12 17.94
N GLN A 48 6.38 -5.37 17.01
CA GLN A 48 7.71 -5.90 17.34
C GLN A 48 8.52 -4.96 18.23
N TYR A 49 8.44 -3.65 18.00
CA TYR A 49 9.11 -2.62 18.80
C TYR A 49 8.60 -2.62 20.25
N VAL A 50 7.29 -2.71 20.45
CA VAL A 50 6.64 -2.71 21.78
C VAL A 50 7.01 -3.97 22.58
N VAL A 51 7.10 -5.16 21.93
CA VAL A 51 7.46 -6.40 22.64
C VAL A 51 8.96 -6.61 22.76
N CYS A 52 9.80 -5.78 22.13
CA CYS A 52 11.25 -5.91 22.16
C CYS A 52 11.80 -5.82 23.58
N GLU A 53 12.54 -6.83 24.02
CA GLU A 53 13.06 -6.91 25.38
C GLU A 53 14.04 -5.77 25.73
N LYS A 54 14.78 -5.26 24.73
CA LYS A 54 15.71 -4.15 24.90
C LYS A 54 15.04 -2.79 25.02
N ASN A 55 13.77 -2.68 24.59
CA ASN A 55 13.00 -1.45 24.69
C ASN A 55 12.11 -1.38 25.95
N LYS A 56 12.14 -2.42 26.80
CA LYS A 56 11.40 -2.40 28.06
C LYS A 56 12.03 -1.40 29.04
N PRO A 57 11.22 -0.59 29.76
CA PRO A 57 11.72 0.25 30.83
C PRO A 57 12.46 -0.61 31.87
N GLY A 58 13.71 -0.30 32.13
CA GLY A 58 14.54 -1.07 33.09
C GLY A 58 15.47 -2.13 32.52
N SER A 59 15.46 -2.34 31.16
CA SER A 59 16.41 -3.27 30.52
C SER A 59 17.74 -2.62 30.12
N ALA A 60 18.07 -1.46 30.67
CA ALA A 60 19.40 -0.90 30.50
C ALA A 60 20.40 -1.87 31.14
N ASN A 61 21.22 -2.54 30.30
CA ASN A 61 22.50 -3.10 30.73
C ASN A 61 23.41 -1.95 31.15
N GLY A 62 23.07 -1.30 32.25
CA GLY A 62 24.02 -0.53 33.03
C GLY A 62 24.92 -1.55 33.69
N GLU A 63 26.16 -1.70 33.19
CA GLU A 63 27.24 -2.13 34.09
C GLU A 63 27.11 -1.25 35.33
N SER A 64 26.70 -1.87 36.43
CA SER A 64 26.68 -1.22 37.74
C SER A 64 28.12 -0.81 38.02
N SER A 65 28.43 0.43 37.69
CA SER A 65 29.62 1.09 38.24
C SER A 65 29.44 1.12 39.72
N LEU A 66 30.32 0.47 40.46
CA LEU A 66 30.33 0.41 41.95
C LEU A 66 30.47 1.80 42.58
N PHE A 67 30.76 2.82 41.81
CA PHE A 67 30.94 4.20 42.24
C PHE A 67 30.45 5.19 41.18
N GLY A 68 29.18 5.50 41.17
CA GLY A 68 28.62 6.54 40.31
C GLY A 68 27.11 6.58 40.40
N GLU A 69 26.51 7.76 40.48
CA GLU A 69 25.05 7.94 40.40
C GLU A 69 24.51 7.39 39.11
N PRO A 70 23.42 6.62 39.14
CA PRO A 70 22.82 6.08 37.93
C PRO A 70 22.17 7.21 37.14
N THR A 71 22.86 7.77 36.18
CA THR A 71 22.24 8.54 35.12
C THR A 71 21.42 7.54 34.28
N GLN A 72 20.16 7.35 34.64
CA GLN A 72 19.20 6.58 33.87
C GLN A 72 18.84 7.34 32.57
N THR A 73 19.74 7.40 31.63
CA THR A 73 19.43 7.67 30.26
C THR A 73 18.92 6.36 29.65
N THR A 74 17.62 6.13 29.75
CA THR A 74 16.93 5.10 28.94
C THR A 74 17.05 5.51 27.48
N THR A 75 18.12 5.11 26.82
CA THR A 75 18.29 5.27 25.37
C THR A 75 17.36 4.27 24.70
N PHE A 76 16.16 4.70 24.36
CA PHE A 76 15.30 3.92 23.46
C PHE A 76 15.98 3.78 22.11
N LEU A 77 16.04 2.55 21.60
CA LEU A 77 16.54 2.29 20.27
C LEU A 77 15.60 2.94 19.25
N GLN A 78 16.13 3.45 18.15
CA GLN A 78 15.29 3.95 17.05
C GLN A 78 14.51 2.82 16.34
N ASP A 79 14.90 1.57 16.55
CA ASP A 79 14.26 0.37 16.01
C ASP A 79 14.28 -0.76 17.07
N SER A 80 13.51 -1.82 16.83
CA SER A 80 13.62 -3.04 17.64
C SER A 80 14.97 -3.72 17.41
N CYS A 81 15.48 -4.48 18.40
CA CYS A 81 16.81 -5.06 18.27
C CYS A 81 16.92 -6.20 17.23
N GLY A 82 15.81 -6.77 16.80
CA GLY A 82 15.75 -7.87 15.81
C GLY A 82 16.23 -9.23 16.31
N ASN A 83 17.00 -9.29 17.40
CA ASN A 83 17.74 -10.49 17.81
C ASN A 83 17.22 -11.18 19.08
N CYS A 84 16.50 -10.47 19.97
CA CYS A 84 15.94 -11.10 21.16
C CYS A 84 14.84 -12.12 20.83
N PRO A 85 14.53 -13.05 21.75
CA PRO A 85 13.49 -14.05 21.54
C PRO A 85 12.14 -13.45 21.14
N SER A 86 11.70 -12.36 21.77
CA SER A 86 10.46 -11.66 21.44
C SER A 86 10.47 -11.08 20.02
N CYS A 87 11.59 -10.46 19.57
CA CYS A 87 11.73 -9.97 18.21
C CYS A 87 11.67 -11.09 17.17
N LYS A 88 12.34 -12.22 17.42
CA LYS A 88 12.32 -13.38 16.53
C LYS A 88 10.93 -13.97 16.41
N LYS A 89 10.20 -14.12 17.51
CA LYS A 89 8.81 -14.58 17.53
C LYS A 89 7.89 -13.59 16.80
N ALA A 90 8.04 -12.29 17.02
CA ALA A 90 7.26 -11.26 16.36
C ALA A 90 7.53 -11.23 14.84
N ALA A 91 8.79 -11.33 14.41
CA ALA A 91 9.16 -11.40 13.00
C ALA A 91 8.55 -12.64 12.31
N GLY A 92 8.49 -13.79 12.99
CA GLY A 92 7.84 -15.00 12.48
C GLY A 92 6.31 -15.03 12.63
N LEU A 93 5.67 -13.95 13.12
CA LEU A 93 4.24 -13.87 13.42
C LEU A 93 3.74 -15.00 14.35
N ILE A 94 4.59 -15.39 15.34
CA ILE A 94 4.33 -16.46 16.31
C ILE A 94 4.42 -15.98 17.77
N HIS A 95 4.53 -14.66 17.99
CA HIS A 95 4.58 -14.11 19.35
C HIS A 95 3.24 -14.33 20.06
N PRO A 96 3.21 -14.94 21.27
CA PRO A 96 1.96 -15.33 21.94
C PRO A 96 1.06 -14.14 22.32
N ASP A 97 1.65 -12.96 22.53
CA ASP A 97 0.91 -11.75 22.90
C ASP A 97 0.57 -10.84 21.70
N ILE A 98 0.91 -11.23 20.46
CA ILE A 98 0.52 -10.52 19.25
C ILE A 98 -0.54 -11.33 18.50
N HIS A 99 -1.72 -10.75 18.37
CA HIS A 99 -2.86 -11.36 17.72
C HIS A 99 -3.16 -10.65 16.40
N TYR A 100 -3.59 -11.42 15.41
CA TYR A 100 -3.90 -10.92 14.06
C TYR A 100 -5.36 -11.17 13.76
N SER A 101 -6.01 -10.19 13.17
CA SER A 101 -7.34 -10.32 12.61
C SER A 101 -7.37 -9.69 11.22
N PHE A 102 -7.98 -10.36 10.28
CA PHE A 102 -8.00 -10.01 8.87
C PHE A 102 -9.24 -10.62 8.19
N PRO A 103 -9.64 -10.16 7.00
CA PRO A 103 -10.76 -10.71 6.26
C PRO A 103 -10.56 -12.20 5.96
N THR A 104 -11.61 -13.00 6.16
CA THR A 104 -11.63 -14.43 5.90
C THR A 104 -12.79 -14.81 4.98
N ILE A 105 -12.77 -16.03 4.46
CA ILE A 105 -13.84 -16.58 3.62
C ILE A 105 -14.44 -17.83 4.25
N VAL A 106 -15.71 -18.08 3.96
CA VAL A 106 -16.38 -19.33 4.32
C VAL A 106 -15.88 -20.44 3.42
N LYS A 107 -15.23 -21.46 3.98
CA LYS A 107 -14.78 -22.66 3.25
C LYS A 107 -15.93 -23.65 3.03
N LYS A 108 -16.78 -23.84 4.05
CA LYS A 108 -17.95 -24.73 3.99
C LYS A 108 -19.19 -24.00 4.46
N ASP A 109 -20.33 -24.30 3.86
CA ASP A 109 -21.61 -23.68 4.25
C ASP A 109 -21.92 -23.93 5.73
N GLY A 110 -22.37 -22.85 6.41
CA GLY A 110 -22.66 -22.87 7.84
C GLY A 110 -21.47 -22.59 8.77
N GLU A 111 -20.24 -22.60 8.29
CA GLU A 111 -19.06 -22.23 9.07
C GLU A 111 -18.98 -20.71 9.26
N LYS A 112 -18.50 -20.31 10.43
CA LYS A 112 -18.16 -18.89 10.73
C LYS A 112 -16.65 -18.79 10.94
N PRO A 113 -15.89 -18.56 9.88
CA PRO A 113 -14.43 -18.60 9.91
C PRO A 113 -13.86 -17.52 10.84
N LYS A 114 -12.69 -17.84 11.40
CA LYS A 114 -11.89 -16.96 12.22
C LYS A 114 -10.52 -16.77 11.59
N ALA A 115 -9.84 -15.68 11.92
CA ALA A 115 -8.46 -15.45 11.46
C ALA A 115 -7.50 -16.58 11.89
N SER A 116 -7.73 -17.20 13.06
CA SER A 116 -6.94 -18.36 13.51
C SER A 116 -6.96 -19.55 12.55
N ASP A 117 -8.04 -19.73 11.78
CA ASP A 117 -8.20 -20.84 10.84
C ASP A 117 -7.35 -20.67 9.56
N PHE A 118 -6.81 -19.46 9.36
CA PHE A 118 -5.99 -19.09 8.20
C PHE A 118 -4.62 -18.53 8.61
N ILE A 119 -4.17 -18.79 9.83
CA ILE A 119 -2.95 -18.16 10.35
C ILE A 119 -1.68 -18.62 9.61
N GLN A 120 -1.67 -19.82 9.05
CA GLN A 120 -0.54 -20.32 8.27
C GLN A 120 -0.45 -19.61 6.92
N GLU A 121 -1.59 -19.50 6.25
CA GLU A 121 -1.72 -18.76 4.99
C GLU A 121 -1.36 -17.28 5.19
N TRP A 122 -1.78 -16.68 6.31
CA TRP A 122 -1.44 -15.31 6.68
C TRP A 122 0.07 -15.08 6.83
N ARG A 123 0.76 -16.00 7.50
CA ARG A 123 2.23 -15.94 7.63
C ARG A 123 2.90 -16.02 6.28
N SER A 124 2.47 -16.96 5.44
CA SER A 124 3.00 -17.09 4.08
C SER A 124 2.73 -15.85 3.22
N PHE A 125 1.53 -15.27 3.34
CA PHE A 125 1.16 -14.05 2.62
C PHE A 125 2.01 -12.85 3.02
N VAL A 126 2.19 -12.61 4.32
CA VAL A 126 2.99 -11.47 4.82
C VAL A 126 4.47 -11.62 4.42
N ASP A 127 4.99 -12.85 4.35
CA ASP A 127 6.36 -13.13 3.95
C ASP A 127 6.56 -12.99 2.43
N GLN A 128 5.69 -13.59 1.62
CA GLN A 128 5.83 -13.65 0.16
C GLN A 128 5.31 -12.39 -0.56
N THR A 129 4.33 -11.72 0.02
CA THR A 129 3.68 -10.55 -0.57
C THR A 129 3.57 -9.41 0.46
N PRO A 130 4.71 -8.89 0.94
CA PRO A 130 4.74 -7.99 2.10
C PRO A 130 3.93 -6.70 1.93
N PHE A 131 3.69 -6.24 0.70
CA PHE A 131 2.88 -5.05 0.41
C PHE A 131 1.56 -5.39 -0.29
N GLY A 132 1.17 -6.67 -0.26
CA GLY A 132 -0.07 -7.14 -0.86
C GLY A 132 -1.31 -6.47 -0.26
N ASN A 133 -2.34 -6.36 -1.09
CA ASN A 133 -3.64 -5.81 -0.70
C ASN A 133 -4.64 -6.90 -0.29
N ALA A 134 -5.86 -6.49 0.05
CA ALA A 134 -6.92 -7.43 0.43
C ALA A 134 -7.30 -8.39 -0.71
N TYR A 135 -7.19 -7.98 -1.95
CA TYR A 135 -7.44 -8.84 -3.10
C TYR A 135 -6.39 -9.96 -3.19
N ASP A 136 -5.10 -9.62 -3.12
CA ASP A 136 -4.01 -10.59 -3.14
C ASP A 136 -4.16 -11.61 -2.00
N TRP A 137 -4.50 -11.12 -0.81
CA TRP A 137 -4.79 -11.97 0.35
C TRP A 137 -5.93 -12.94 0.08
N LEU A 138 -7.07 -12.42 -0.37
CA LEU A 138 -8.25 -13.25 -0.64
C LEU A 138 -7.97 -14.28 -1.75
N GLN A 139 -7.20 -13.92 -2.77
CA GLN A 139 -6.74 -14.86 -3.80
C GLN A 139 -5.84 -15.96 -3.20
N SER A 140 -4.91 -15.62 -2.31
CA SER A 140 -3.99 -16.58 -1.70
C SER A 140 -4.72 -17.64 -0.86
N ILE A 141 -5.90 -17.32 -0.32
CA ILE A 141 -6.74 -18.28 0.43
C ILE A 141 -7.85 -18.93 -0.42
N GLY A 142 -7.82 -18.76 -1.76
CA GLY A 142 -8.75 -19.38 -2.70
C GLY A 142 -10.14 -18.74 -2.73
N ALA A 143 -10.21 -17.42 -2.52
CA ALA A 143 -11.49 -16.71 -2.53
C ALA A 143 -12.11 -16.54 -3.92
N GLU A 144 -11.31 -16.63 -5.00
CA GLU A 144 -11.68 -16.39 -6.41
C GLU A 144 -12.74 -15.30 -6.63
N ASN A 145 -14.03 -15.64 -6.36
CA ASN A 145 -15.17 -14.72 -6.48
C ASN A 145 -15.90 -14.50 -5.13
N LYS A 146 -15.36 -14.98 -4.00
CA LYS A 146 -15.99 -14.80 -2.69
C LYS A 146 -15.57 -13.47 -2.07
N GLN A 147 -16.54 -12.78 -1.48
CA GLN A 147 -16.27 -11.58 -0.71
C GLN A 147 -15.68 -11.95 0.64
N GLY A 148 -14.54 -11.33 1.00
CA GLY A 148 -13.97 -11.45 2.34
C GLY A 148 -14.87 -10.81 3.40
N ASN A 149 -14.82 -11.31 4.63
CA ASN A 149 -15.56 -10.77 5.75
C ASN A 149 -14.80 -10.99 7.07
N ILE A 150 -15.01 -10.12 8.06
CA ILE A 150 -14.58 -10.33 9.45
C ILE A 150 -15.85 -10.64 10.25
N THR A 151 -15.94 -11.85 10.76
CA THR A 151 -17.18 -12.39 11.33
C THR A 151 -17.42 -11.94 12.77
N SER A 152 -18.67 -12.09 13.24
CA SER A 152 -19.01 -11.91 14.66
C SER A 152 -18.19 -12.84 15.59
N ASN A 153 -17.93 -14.07 15.13
CA ASN A 153 -17.11 -15.05 15.89
C ASN A 153 -15.67 -14.57 16.03
N GLU A 154 -15.15 -13.88 15.02
CA GLU A 154 -13.81 -13.27 15.10
C GLU A 154 -13.78 -12.16 16.17
N CYS A 155 -14.79 -11.29 16.23
CA CYS A 155 -14.86 -10.26 17.27
C CYS A 155 -14.94 -10.89 18.68
N GLU A 156 -15.70 -11.96 18.86
CA GLU A 156 -15.79 -12.68 20.14
C GLU A 156 -14.45 -13.34 20.52
N GLU A 157 -13.75 -13.90 19.55
CA GLU A 157 -12.42 -14.47 19.74
C GLU A 157 -11.39 -13.41 20.13
N ILE A 158 -11.43 -12.24 19.48
CA ILE A 158 -10.58 -11.08 19.82
C ILE A 158 -10.82 -10.66 21.27
N ILE A 159 -12.08 -10.45 21.67
CA ILE A 159 -12.46 -10.05 23.02
C ILE A 159 -11.96 -11.11 24.03
N ARG A 160 -12.15 -12.39 23.74
CA ARG A 160 -11.70 -13.48 24.60
C ARG A 160 -10.18 -13.47 24.80
N LYS A 161 -9.40 -13.37 23.71
CA LYS A 161 -7.92 -13.35 23.74
C LYS A 161 -7.38 -12.16 24.51
N LEU A 162 -7.90 -10.97 24.27
CA LEU A 162 -7.41 -9.76 24.91
C LEU A 162 -7.80 -9.62 26.39
N ASN A 163 -8.83 -10.35 26.83
CA ASN A 163 -9.17 -10.45 28.28
C ASN A 163 -8.23 -11.38 29.06
N LEU A 164 -7.41 -12.19 28.40
CA LEU A 164 -6.39 -12.98 29.06
C LEU A 164 -5.23 -12.10 29.55
N LYS A 165 -4.41 -12.61 30.45
CA LYS A 165 -3.16 -11.95 30.82
C LYS A 165 -2.13 -12.08 29.69
N SER A 166 -1.23 -11.10 29.54
CA SER A 166 -0.08 -11.23 28.65
C SER A 166 0.80 -12.39 29.09
N PHE A 167 1.39 -13.10 28.15
CA PHE A 167 2.21 -14.29 28.41
C PHE A 167 3.65 -13.89 28.75
N GLU A 168 4.30 -13.02 27.97
CA GLU A 168 5.71 -12.69 28.17
C GLU A 168 6.06 -11.20 27.99
N SER A 169 5.28 -10.44 27.23
CA SER A 169 5.69 -9.06 26.87
C SER A 169 5.21 -7.98 27.83
N GLY A 170 4.20 -8.24 28.64
CA GLY A 170 3.48 -7.23 29.45
C GLY A 170 2.42 -6.47 28.64
N TYR A 171 2.44 -6.56 27.31
CA TYR A 171 1.45 -6.04 26.40
C TYR A 171 0.70 -7.17 25.69
N LYS A 172 -0.56 -6.93 25.34
CA LYS A 172 -1.37 -7.75 24.42
C LYS A 172 -1.70 -6.87 23.24
N ILE A 173 -1.28 -7.27 22.08
CA ILE A 173 -1.37 -6.45 20.86
C ILE A 173 -2.33 -7.14 19.89
N LEU A 174 -3.32 -6.40 19.38
CA LEU A 174 -4.13 -6.81 18.25
C LEU A 174 -3.73 -5.98 17.04
N ILE A 175 -3.38 -6.63 15.94
CA ILE A 175 -3.29 -6.01 14.62
C ILE A 175 -4.55 -6.41 13.86
N GLN A 176 -5.47 -5.45 13.69
CA GLN A 176 -6.70 -5.60 12.93
C GLN A 176 -6.48 -5.04 11.53
N TRP A 177 -6.17 -5.91 10.57
CA TRP A 177 -5.97 -5.50 9.19
C TRP A 177 -7.28 -5.46 8.43
N MET A 178 -7.47 -4.41 7.62
CA MET A 178 -8.66 -4.14 6.81
C MET A 178 -9.96 -4.12 7.65
N PRO A 179 -10.06 -3.24 8.67
CA PRO A 179 -11.27 -3.11 9.50
C PRO A 179 -12.50 -2.68 8.71
N GLU A 180 -12.37 -2.23 7.46
CA GLU A 180 -13.45 -1.97 6.51
C GLU A 180 -14.36 -3.20 6.31
N TYR A 181 -13.80 -4.40 6.49
CA TYR A 181 -14.54 -5.67 6.38
C TYR A 181 -15.32 -6.05 7.64
N LEU A 182 -15.22 -5.26 8.72
CA LEU A 182 -16.04 -5.44 9.94
C LEU A 182 -17.50 -5.01 9.70
N GLY A 183 -17.73 -3.98 8.88
CA GLY A 183 -19.06 -3.41 8.72
C GLY A 183 -19.70 -3.11 10.08
N LEU A 184 -21.00 -3.31 10.22
CA LEU A 184 -21.75 -3.06 11.47
C LEU A 184 -21.34 -3.97 12.64
N ILE A 185 -20.72 -5.12 12.36
CA ILE A 185 -20.25 -6.06 13.38
C ILE A 185 -19.14 -5.44 14.25
N GLY A 186 -18.39 -4.47 13.70
CA GLY A 186 -17.38 -3.71 14.42
C GLY A 186 -17.86 -3.06 15.71
N ASN A 187 -19.17 -2.78 15.84
CA ASN A 187 -19.76 -2.27 17.09
C ASN A 187 -19.53 -3.21 18.29
N LYS A 188 -19.33 -4.52 18.08
CA LYS A 188 -18.99 -5.46 19.16
C LYS A 188 -17.64 -5.16 19.82
N LEU A 189 -16.73 -4.50 19.11
CA LEU A 189 -15.41 -4.14 19.63
C LEU A 189 -15.40 -2.81 20.40
N LEU A 190 -16.47 -2.01 20.37
CA LEU A 190 -16.49 -0.66 20.96
C LEU A 190 -16.17 -0.65 22.44
N LYS A 191 -16.76 -1.58 23.22
CA LYS A 191 -16.46 -1.68 24.65
C LYS A 191 -14.98 -2.00 24.91
N LEU A 192 -14.38 -2.85 24.07
CA LEU A 192 -12.95 -3.18 24.16
C LEU A 192 -12.07 -1.98 23.78
N ILE A 193 -12.50 -1.17 22.82
CA ILE A 193 -11.79 0.04 22.40
C ILE A 193 -11.90 1.14 23.46
N GLU A 194 -13.05 1.29 24.13
CA GLU A 194 -13.27 2.30 25.18
C GLU A 194 -12.56 1.95 26.47
N GLU A 195 -12.69 0.71 26.92
CA GLU A 195 -12.22 0.20 28.20
C GLU A 195 -11.36 -1.05 28.01
N PRO A 196 -10.16 -0.93 27.41
CA PRO A 196 -9.33 -2.09 27.17
C PRO A 196 -8.75 -2.65 28.48
N PRO A 197 -8.60 -3.96 28.61
CA PRO A 197 -7.86 -4.55 29.73
C PRO A 197 -6.43 -3.99 29.81
N PRO A 198 -5.84 -3.90 31.01
CA PRO A 198 -4.49 -3.36 31.19
C PRO A 198 -3.45 -3.98 30.26
N GLY A 199 -2.55 -3.16 29.72
CA GLY A 199 -1.52 -3.61 28.78
C GLY A 199 -2.06 -4.05 27.40
N THR A 200 -3.20 -3.53 26.97
CA THR A 200 -3.77 -3.84 25.65
C THR A 200 -3.45 -2.72 24.67
N LEU A 201 -2.98 -3.08 23.46
CA LEU A 201 -2.76 -2.20 22.33
C LEU A 201 -3.54 -2.71 21.12
N LEU A 202 -4.42 -1.89 20.60
CA LEU A 202 -5.21 -2.16 19.39
C LEU A 202 -4.64 -1.34 18.24
N ILE A 203 -4.24 -1.99 17.16
CA ILE A 203 -3.70 -1.35 15.96
C ILE A 203 -4.62 -1.71 14.79
N PHE A 204 -5.46 -0.77 14.38
CA PHE A 204 -6.28 -0.87 13.19
C PHE A 204 -5.46 -0.40 11.99
N VAL A 205 -5.46 -1.17 10.91
CA VAL A 205 -4.74 -0.85 9.67
C VAL A 205 -5.75 -0.77 8.54
N ALA A 206 -6.08 0.45 8.13
CA ALA A 206 -7.13 0.75 7.16
C ALA A 206 -6.58 1.48 5.93
N GLN A 207 -7.33 1.40 4.83
CA GLN A 207 -7.04 2.09 3.58
C GLN A 207 -8.04 3.22 3.29
N ASP A 208 -9.28 3.09 3.76
CA ASP A 208 -10.39 3.98 3.43
C ASP A 208 -11.22 4.28 4.69
N GLU A 209 -11.07 5.49 5.23
CA GLU A 209 -11.81 5.92 6.43
C GLU A 209 -13.32 6.00 6.22
N SER A 210 -13.77 6.24 4.98
CA SER A 210 -15.21 6.36 4.67
C SER A 210 -15.97 5.04 4.85
N LYS A 211 -15.25 3.90 4.84
CA LYS A 211 -15.80 2.56 5.05
C LYS A 211 -15.76 2.11 6.51
N LEU A 212 -15.15 2.91 7.38
CA LEU A 212 -15.07 2.62 8.81
C LEU A 212 -16.27 3.19 9.55
N LEU A 213 -16.65 2.53 10.65
CA LEU A 213 -17.66 3.07 11.54
C LEU A 213 -17.16 4.36 12.21
N ALA A 214 -17.97 5.41 12.17
CA ALA A 214 -17.66 6.68 12.86
C ALA A 214 -17.39 6.48 14.36
N THR A 215 -18.01 5.46 14.96
CA THR A 215 -17.82 5.06 16.35
C THR A 215 -16.42 4.50 16.63
N ILE A 216 -15.77 3.84 15.68
CA ILE A 216 -14.37 3.38 15.77
C ILE A 216 -13.44 4.57 15.53
N LEU A 217 -13.71 5.38 14.50
CA LEU A 217 -12.89 6.55 14.17
C LEU A 217 -12.77 7.52 15.35
N SER A 218 -13.86 7.80 16.04
CA SER A 218 -13.89 8.73 17.17
C SER A 218 -13.12 8.25 18.42
N ARG A 219 -12.76 6.97 18.49
CA ARG A 219 -12.11 6.32 19.65
C ARG A 219 -10.69 5.87 19.39
N THR A 220 -10.20 6.08 18.17
CA THR A 220 -8.84 5.69 17.78
C THR A 220 -7.98 6.91 17.53
N GLN A 221 -6.72 6.85 17.89
CA GLN A 221 -5.74 7.86 17.52
C GLN A 221 -5.31 7.63 16.07
N LEU A 222 -5.64 8.59 15.21
CA LEU A 222 -5.33 8.52 13.79
C LEU A 222 -3.84 8.82 13.54
N VAL A 223 -3.19 7.93 12.81
CA VAL A 223 -1.85 8.11 12.22
C VAL A 223 -2.00 7.98 10.71
N LYS A 224 -1.93 9.11 10.01
CA LYS A 224 -1.96 9.12 8.54
C LYS A 224 -0.62 8.68 7.96
N ILE A 225 -0.68 7.76 7.00
CA ILE A 225 0.48 7.22 6.29
C ILE A 225 0.36 7.67 4.83
N ASN A 226 1.28 8.52 4.42
CA ASN A 226 1.30 9.02 3.05
C ASN A 226 1.75 7.92 2.08
N GLN A 227 1.45 8.11 0.81
CA GLN A 227 2.08 7.31 -0.25
C GLN A 227 3.59 7.54 -0.23
N LEU A 228 4.35 6.53 -0.68
CA LEU A 228 5.80 6.59 -0.73
C LEU A 228 6.25 7.58 -1.82
N GLU A 229 7.36 8.24 -1.59
CA GLU A 229 7.99 9.03 -2.64
C GLU A 229 8.66 8.10 -3.67
N SER A 230 8.70 8.52 -4.93
CA SER A 230 9.35 7.74 -5.99
C SER A 230 10.81 7.40 -5.65
N LYS A 231 11.51 8.30 -4.97
CA LYS A 231 12.87 8.09 -4.50
C LYS A 231 12.96 6.93 -3.50
N ASP A 232 12.05 6.84 -2.53
CA ASP A 232 12.02 5.78 -1.53
C ASP A 232 11.79 4.40 -2.19
N ILE A 233 10.89 4.36 -3.18
CA ILE A 233 10.60 3.14 -3.95
C ILE A 233 11.82 2.75 -4.79
N GLN A 234 12.45 3.70 -5.47
CA GLN A 234 13.66 3.48 -6.26
C GLN A 234 14.81 2.90 -5.40
N GLU A 235 15.11 3.53 -4.26
CA GLU A 235 16.14 3.06 -3.33
C GLU A 235 15.83 1.67 -2.79
N TRP A 236 14.56 1.40 -2.49
CA TRP A 236 14.14 0.09 -2.00
C TRP A 236 14.26 -1.00 -3.08
N LEU A 237 13.84 -0.72 -4.33
CA LEU A 237 14.00 -1.64 -5.47
C LEU A 237 15.48 -1.98 -5.72
N ILE A 238 16.36 -0.99 -5.67
CA ILE A 238 17.80 -1.20 -5.87
C ILE A 238 18.39 -2.01 -4.71
N ASN A 239 18.16 -1.58 -3.49
CA ASN A 239 18.86 -2.11 -2.31
C ASN A 239 18.31 -3.44 -1.80
N LYS A 240 17.00 -3.68 -1.95
CA LYS A 240 16.32 -4.88 -1.43
C LYS A 240 15.98 -5.90 -2.49
N GLN A 241 15.72 -5.46 -3.72
CA GLN A 241 15.34 -6.35 -4.83
C GLN A 241 16.44 -6.51 -5.87
N ALA A 242 17.59 -5.87 -5.68
CA ALA A 242 18.72 -5.88 -6.61
C ALA A 242 18.33 -5.50 -8.06
N VAL A 243 17.33 -4.63 -8.20
CA VAL A 243 16.86 -4.13 -9.50
C VAL A 243 17.91 -3.19 -10.07
N PRO A 244 18.27 -3.28 -11.37
CA PRO A 244 19.15 -2.31 -12.03
C PRO A 244 18.60 -0.89 -11.89
N ARG A 245 19.50 0.09 -11.72
CA ARG A 245 19.14 1.47 -11.43
C ARG A 245 18.19 2.06 -12.48
N ASP A 246 18.48 1.85 -13.75
CA ASP A 246 17.68 2.40 -14.87
C ASP A 246 16.24 1.85 -14.82
N LYS A 247 16.09 0.56 -14.54
CA LYS A 247 14.79 -0.10 -14.39
C LYS A 247 14.04 0.40 -13.15
N ALA A 248 14.73 0.60 -12.03
CA ALA A 248 14.14 1.16 -10.83
C ALA A 248 13.68 2.61 -11.03
N MET A 249 14.44 3.41 -11.79
CA MET A 249 14.09 4.79 -12.16
C MET A 249 12.83 4.86 -13.03
N SER A 250 12.63 3.91 -13.94
CA SER A 250 11.42 3.84 -14.77
C SER A 250 10.19 3.35 -13.98
N ILE A 251 10.36 2.34 -13.09
CA ILE A 251 9.26 1.72 -12.35
C ILE A 251 8.73 2.62 -11.22
N ALA A 252 9.62 3.27 -10.46
CA ALA A 252 9.24 3.99 -9.27
C ALA A 252 8.20 5.11 -9.50
N PRO A 253 8.33 5.97 -10.53
CA PRO A 253 7.31 6.96 -10.85
C PRO A 253 5.98 6.35 -11.28
N LEU A 254 6.03 5.27 -12.07
CA LEU A 254 4.83 4.58 -12.57
C LEU A 254 3.99 3.97 -11.46
N SER A 255 4.62 3.58 -10.37
CA SER A 255 3.93 3.01 -9.20
C SER A 255 3.13 4.01 -8.37
N GLN A 256 3.28 5.32 -8.63
CA GLN A 256 2.55 6.41 -7.95
C GLN A 256 2.57 6.30 -6.41
N GLY A 257 3.70 5.87 -5.84
CA GLY A 257 3.83 5.71 -4.39
C GLY A 257 3.27 4.41 -3.83
N ASN A 258 2.82 3.50 -4.70
CA ASN A 258 2.30 2.18 -4.35
C ASN A 258 3.37 1.11 -4.58
N LEU A 259 3.98 0.59 -3.53
CA LEU A 259 5.05 -0.41 -3.65
C LEU A 259 4.56 -1.76 -4.20
N ARG A 260 3.28 -2.12 -3.96
CA ARG A 260 2.68 -3.31 -4.58
C ARG A 260 2.68 -3.17 -6.11
N GLU A 261 2.26 -2.00 -6.61
CA GLU A 261 2.26 -1.73 -8.06
C GLU A 261 3.69 -1.76 -8.63
N ALA A 262 4.67 -1.22 -7.89
CA ALA A 262 6.08 -1.30 -8.29
C ALA A 262 6.55 -2.77 -8.47
N PHE A 263 6.13 -3.68 -7.58
CA PHE A 263 6.38 -5.11 -7.72
C PHE A 263 5.71 -5.72 -8.94
N GLN A 264 4.47 -5.38 -9.19
CA GLN A 264 3.74 -5.88 -10.36
C GLN A 264 4.39 -5.41 -11.66
N LEU A 265 4.78 -4.14 -11.74
CA LEU A 265 5.52 -3.59 -12.88
C LEU A 265 6.86 -4.29 -13.07
N LEU A 266 7.56 -4.63 -11.97
CA LEU A 266 8.83 -5.36 -12.05
C LEU A 266 8.67 -6.76 -12.67
N HIS A 267 7.61 -7.49 -12.29
CA HIS A 267 7.36 -8.86 -12.76
C HIS A 267 6.74 -8.91 -14.16
N ASN A 268 5.97 -7.87 -14.54
CA ASN A 268 5.32 -7.78 -15.84
C ASN A 268 6.14 -6.99 -16.88
N SER A 269 7.43 -6.79 -16.65
CA SER A 269 8.32 -5.95 -17.45
C SER A 269 8.64 -6.46 -18.87
N ASP A 270 7.99 -7.54 -19.32
CA ASP A 270 8.19 -8.07 -20.68
C ASP A 270 7.39 -7.32 -21.75
N GLU A 271 6.47 -6.43 -21.36
CA GLU A 271 5.70 -5.63 -22.29
C GLU A 271 6.45 -4.36 -22.70
N ASN A 272 6.59 -4.15 -24.00
CA ASN A 272 7.18 -2.91 -24.53
C ASN A 272 6.09 -1.82 -24.63
N TRP A 273 5.76 -1.20 -23.47
CA TRP A 273 4.74 -0.16 -23.40
C TRP A 273 5.04 1.04 -24.33
N GLU A 274 6.30 1.35 -24.55
CA GLU A 274 6.71 2.41 -25.46
C GLU A 274 6.28 2.12 -26.91
N GLU A 275 6.46 0.89 -27.37
CA GLU A 275 6.09 0.48 -28.72
C GLU A 275 4.57 0.45 -28.90
N ILE A 276 3.84 -0.13 -27.94
CA ILE A 276 2.37 -0.17 -27.93
C ILE A 276 1.80 1.26 -27.96
N LEU A 277 2.37 2.18 -27.17
CA LEU A 277 1.96 3.58 -27.17
C LEU A 277 2.27 4.30 -28.48
N ARG A 278 3.45 4.05 -29.05
CA ARG A 278 3.85 4.60 -30.34
C ARG A 278 2.92 4.15 -31.46
N GLU A 279 2.55 2.88 -31.48
CA GLU A 279 1.58 2.34 -32.43
C GLU A 279 0.21 2.99 -32.25
N TRP A 280 -0.25 3.15 -31.02
CA TRP A 280 -1.54 3.78 -30.74
C TRP A 280 -1.59 5.24 -31.22
N LEU A 281 -0.59 6.04 -30.87
CA LEU A 281 -0.51 7.43 -31.31
C LEU A 281 -0.40 7.54 -32.84
N ASN A 282 0.35 6.65 -33.49
CA ASN A 282 0.40 6.61 -34.95
C ASN A 282 -0.97 6.21 -35.56
N ALA A 283 -1.70 5.28 -34.98
CA ALA A 283 -3.05 4.92 -35.42
C ALA A 283 -4.01 6.11 -35.24
N ILE A 284 -3.91 6.86 -34.17
CA ILE A 284 -4.72 8.05 -33.90
C ILE A 284 -4.45 9.16 -34.94
N ILE A 285 -3.16 9.46 -35.19
CA ILE A 285 -2.76 10.68 -35.89
C ILE A 285 -2.56 10.47 -37.38
N LYS A 286 -2.00 9.33 -37.80
CA LYS A 286 -1.51 9.11 -39.15
C LYS A 286 -2.33 8.07 -39.94
N ASN A 287 -2.68 6.96 -39.29
CA ASN A 287 -3.12 5.76 -40.03
C ASN A 287 -4.65 5.63 -40.15
N GLY A 288 -5.41 6.48 -39.49
CA GLY A 288 -6.86 6.60 -39.61
C GLY A 288 -7.69 5.49 -38.95
N PRO A 289 -9.04 5.50 -39.18
CA PRO A 289 -9.97 4.70 -38.38
C PRO A 289 -9.74 3.18 -38.40
N ALA A 290 -9.34 2.62 -39.55
CA ALA A 290 -9.08 1.18 -39.67
C ALA A 290 -7.94 0.72 -38.76
N ALA A 291 -6.85 1.50 -38.65
CA ALA A 291 -5.74 1.21 -37.76
C ALA A 291 -6.12 1.39 -36.27
N GLN A 292 -6.98 2.37 -35.97
CA GLN A 292 -7.53 2.58 -34.65
C GLN A 292 -8.34 1.38 -34.17
N VAL A 293 -9.24 0.87 -34.98
CA VAL A 293 -10.05 -0.33 -34.69
C VAL A 293 -9.16 -1.55 -34.48
N LYS A 294 -8.17 -1.76 -35.34
CA LYS A 294 -7.23 -2.87 -35.24
C LYS A 294 -6.47 -2.82 -33.93
N TRP A 295 -5.87 -1.67 -33.57
CA TRP A 295 -5.15 -1.51 -32.34
C TRP A 295 -6.02 -1.76 -31.11
N VAL A 296 -7.26 -1.24 -31.10
CA VAL A 296 -8.22 -1.47 -30.01
C VAL A 296 -8.59 -2.94 -29.88
N ASP A 297 -8.80 -3.65 -30.98
CA ASP A 297 -9.13 -5.10 -30.99
C ASP A 297 -7.99 -5.96 -30.44
N GLU A 298 -6.74 -5.58 -30.65
CA GLU A 298 -5.56 -6.26 -30.14
C GLU A 298 -5.36 -5.97 -28.66
N ASN A 299 -5.37 -4.70 -28.25
CA ASN A 299 -5.02 -4.27 -26.90
C ASN A 299 -6.17 -4.38 -25.89
N SER A 300 -7.43 -4.42 -26.33
CA SER A 300 -8.56 -4.72 -25.45
C SER A 300 -8.55 -6.14 -24.86
N LYS A 301 -7.74 -7.04 -25.42
CA LYS A 301 -7.56 -8.42 -24.93
C LYS A 301 -6.53 -8.52 -23.78
N LEU A 302 -5.78 -7.45 -23.53
CA LEU A 302 -4.90 -7.37 -22.37
C LEU A 302 -5.72 -7.52 -21.09
N GLY A 303 -5.18 -8.24 -20.10
CA GLY A 303 -5.80 -8.34 -18.79
C GLY A 303 -5.90 -6.96 -18.12
N ARG A 304 -6.87 -6.80 -17.19
CA ARG A 304 -7.18 -5.53 -16.51
C ARG A 304 -5.95 -4.83 -15.95
N GLU A 305 -5.09 -5.55 -15.25
CA GLU A 305 -3.88 -4.99 -14.65
C GLU A 305 -2.92 -4.44 -15.72
N LYS A 306 -2.72 -5.16 -16.83
CA LYS A 306 -1.89 -4.69 -17.94
C LYS A 306 -2.47 -3.44 -18.61
N GLN A 307 -3.79 -3.36 -18.73
CA GLN A 307 -4.47 -2.17 -19.27
C GLN A 307 -4.23 -0.95 -18.37
N LYS A 308 -4.33 -1.10 -17.04
CA LYS A 308 -4.03 -0.04 -16.09
C LYS A 308 -2.56 0.39 -16.16
N GLN A 309 -1.64 -0.56 -16.23
CA GLN A 309 -0.20 -0.29 -16.34
C GLN A 309 0.13 0.48 -17.62
N PHE A 310 -0.48 0.12 -18.74
CA PHE A 310 -0.33 0.85 -19.99
C PHE A 310 -0.82 2.30 -19.89
N LEU A 311 -2.01 2.53 -19.31
CA LEU A 311 -2.53 3.88 -19.11
C LEU A 311 -1.64 4.69 -18.13
N ALA A 312 -1.18 4.07 -17.04
CA ALA A 312 -0.27 4.70 -16.08
C ALA A 312 1.08 5.10 -16.73
N TYR A 313 1.61 4.24 -17.61
CA TYR A 313 2.81 4.55 -18.38
C TYR A 313 2.61 5.79 -19.27
N PHE A 314 1.48 5.88 -19.98
CA PHE A 314 1.18 7.05 -20.80
C PHE A 314 0.99 8.32 -19.96
N ILE A 315 0.26 8.25 -18.85
CA ILE A 315 0.10 9.37 -17.90
C ILE A 315 1.48 9.84 -17.39
N HIS A 316 2.39 8.92 -17.07
CA HIS A 316 3.74 9.26 -16.65
C HIS A 316 4.48 10.07 -17.71
N LEU A 317 4.51 9.63 -18.96
CA LEU A 317 5.18 10.34 -20.05
C LEU A 317 4.57 11.71 -20.32
N LEU A 318 3.24 11.84 -20.26
CA LEU A 318 2.54 13.11 -20.37
C LEU A 318 2.90 14.07 -19.22
N SER A 319 2.94 13.56 -18.00
CA SER A 319 3.32 14.33 -16.82
C SER A 319 4.77 14.83 -16.92
N CYS A 320 5.68 13.97 -17.39
CA CYS A 320 7.07 14.38 -17.67
C CYS A 320 7.14 15.48 -18.74
N ALA A 321 6.36 15.35 -19.81
CA ALA A 321 6.28 16.37 -20.85
C ALA A 321 5.78 17.72 -20.31
N VAL A 322 4.70 17.71 -19.54
CA VAL A 322 4.16 18.91 -18.87
C VAL A 322 5.18 19.53 -17.91
N GLN A 323 5.88 18.72 -17.14
CA GLN A 323 6.92 19.18 -16.22
C GLN A 323 8.09 19.85 -16.97
N ILE A 324 8.55 19.27 -18.08
CA ILE A 324 9.60 19.87 -18.92
C ILE A 324 9.15 21.23 -19.46
N ALA A 325 7.90 21.33 -19.92
CA ALA A 325 7.36 22.59 -20.46
C ALA A 325 7.27 23.70 -19.41
N ASN A 326 6.80 23.37 -18.19
CA ASN A 326 6.50 24.36 -17.15
C ASN A 326 7.73 24.74 -16.31
N VAL A 327 8.60 23.77 -16.00
CA VAL A 327 9.74 23.96 -15.07
C VAL A 327 11.06 24.15 -15.83
N GLY A 328 11.14 23.77 -17.10
CA GLY A 328 12.34 23.85 -17.91
C GLY A 328 13.46 22.89 -17.47
N LYS A 329 13.20 22.01 -16.51
CA LYS A 329 14.15 21.00 -16.01
C LYS A 329 13.61 19.61 -16.30
N ALA A 330 14.43 18.81 -16.96
CA ALA A 330 14.09 17.41 -17.21
C ALA A 330 13.99 16.63 -15.88
N PRO A 331 12.93 15.84 -15.68
CA PRO A 331 12.88 14.90 -14.56
C PRO A 331 13.98 13.83 -14.68
N GLU A 332 14.32 13.19 -13.56
CA GLU A 332 15.25 12.06 -13.55
C GLU A 332 14.53 10.80 -14.07
N ILE A 333 14.50 10.62 -15.40
CA ILE A 333 13.88 9.49 -16.11
C ILE A 333 14.87 8.88 -17.10
N ALA A 334 14.56 7.73 -17.66
CA ALA A 334 15.37 7.07 -18.67
C ALA A 334 15.45 7.94 -19.96
N GLU A 335 16.58 7.86 -20.69
CA GLU A 335 16.84 8.69 -21.86
C GLU A 335 15.80 8.50 -22.97
N ASN A 336 15.35 7.26 -23.20
CA ASN A 336 14.29 6.95 -24.16
C ASN A 336 12.94 7.58 -23.79
N GLU A 337 12.57 7.58 -22.50
CA GLU A 337 11.36 8.22 -22.00
C GLU A 337 11.43 9.75 -22.12
N LEU A 338 12.61 10.33 -21.88
CA LEU A 338 12.87 11.75 -22.08
C LEU A 338 12.69 12.15 -23.54
N ASP A 339 13.24 11.37 -24.49
CA ASP A 339 13.05 11.62 -25.91
C ASP A 339 11.58 11.50 -26.31
N PHE A 340 10.86 10.50 -25.77
CA PHE A 340 9.42 10.35 -26.02
C PHE A 340 8.61 11.53 -25.47
N ALA A 341 8.87 11.99 -24.26
CA ALA A 341 8.23 13.16 -23.65
C ALA A 341 8.46 14.42 -24.47
N ASN A 342 9.67 14.63 -25.01
CA ASN A 342 9.96 15.75 -25.91
C ASN A 342 9.21 15.67 -27.25
N ARG A 343 8.95 14.45 -27.75
CA ARG A 343 8.11 14.25 -28.94
C ARG A 343 6.65 14.59 -28.65
N LEU A 344 6.12 14.25 -27.49
CA LEU A 344 4.77 14.61 -27.06
C LEU A 344 4.59 16.14 -27.01
N LEU A 345 5.57 16.90 -26.53
CA LEU A 345 5.55 18.38 -26.54
C LEU A 345 5.52 18.98 -27.94
N ARG A 346 6.08 18.30 -28.93
CA ARG A 346 5.98 18.74 -30.35
C ARG A 346 4.64 18.38 -30.97
N LEU A 347 3.93 17.40 -30.41
CA LEU A 347 2.67 16.88 -30.93
C LEU A 347 1.47 17.72 -30.49
N ALA A 348 1.46 18.17 -29.21
CA ALA A 348 0.32 18.85 -28.61
C ALA A 348 0.77 19.92 -27.61
N ALA A 349 -0.05 20.95 -27.41
CA ALA A 349 0.16 21.98 -26.41
C ALA A 349 -0.05 21.41 -24.99
N THR A 350 0.51 22.09 -23.97
CA THR A 350 0.47 21.63 -22.57
C THR A 350 -0.96 21.37 -22.07
N GLU A 351 -1.90 22.28 -22.42
CA GLU A 351 -3.30 22.17 -22.04
C GLU A 351 -3.98 20.92 -22.68
N GLN A 352 -3.55 20.56 -23.88
CA GLN A 352 -4.03 19.34 -24.54
C GLN A 352 -3.46 18.08 -23.87
N LEU A 353 -2.17 18.10 -23.48
CA LEU A 353 -1.55 16.99 -22.74
C LEU A 353 -2.24 16.79 -21.38
N GLU A 354 -2.55 17.86 -20.65
CA GLU A 354 -3.31 17.82 -19.39
C GLU A 354 -4.73 17.25 -19.59
N ALA A 355 -5.42 17.64 -20.67
CA ALA A 355 -6.73 17.10 -21.00
C ALA A 355 -6.67 15.58 -21.30
N ILE A 356 -5.60 15.13 -21.95
CA ILE A 356 -5.39 13.69 -22.19
C ILE A 356 -5.18 12.95 -20.86
N VAL A 357 -4.39 13.50 -19.93
CA VAL A 357 -4.18 12.91 -18.59
C VAL A 357 -5.53 12.69 -17.88
N ILE A 358 -6.41 13.69 -17.88
CA ILE A 358 -7.74 13.60 -17.25
C ILE A 358 -8.56 12.44 -17.86
N GLU A 359 -8.53 12.29 -19.17
CA GLU A 359 -9.29 11.20 -19.83
C GLU A 359 -8.68 9.81 -19.59
N LEU A 360 -7.34 9.72 -19.45
CA LEU A 360 -6.65 8.49 -19.09
C LEU A 360 -6.97 8.08 -17.64
N ASP A 361 -6.99 9.03 -16.69
CA ASP A 361 -7.37 8.78 -15.30
C ASP A 361 -8.82 8.28 -15.20
N ARG A 362 -9.75 8.91 -15.93
CA ARG A 362 -11.13 8.45 -16.01
C ARG A 362 -11.22 7.02 -16.58
N ALA A 363 -10.43 6.72 -17.60
CA ALA A 363 -10.39 5.39 -18.19
C ALA A 363 -9.87 4.34 -17.18
N SER A 364 -8.82 4.65 -16.43
CA SER A 364 -8.29 3.80 -15.35
C SER A 364 -9.36 3.51 -14.29
N TYR A 365 -10.09 4.52 -13.84
CA TYR A 365 -11.21 4.38 -12.92
C TYR A 365 -12.32 3.45 -13.45
N HIS A 366 -12.64 3.52 -14.75
CA HIS A 366 -13.64 2.65 -15.36
C HIS A 366 -13.15 1.20 -15.52
N ILE A 367 -11.86 0.98 -15.79
CA ILE A 367 -11.25 -0.36 -15.82
C ILE A 367 -11.40 -1.04 -14.45
N GLU A 368 -11.16 -0.34 -13.37
CA GLU A 368 -11.35 -0.86 -12.00
C GLU A 368 -12.78 -1.32 -11.73
N ARG A 369 -13.76 -0.69 -12.37
CA ARG A 369 -15.20 -1.00 -12.26
C ARG A 369 -15.73 -1.96 -13.33
N ASN A 370 -14.84 -2.73 -13.96
CA ASN A 370 -15.21 -3.73 -14.96
C ASN A 370 -15.88 -3.17 -16.23
N ALA A 371 -15.57 -1.96 -16.65
CA ALA A 371 -16.02 -1.45 -17.96
C ALA A 371 -15.53 -2.35 -19.10
N ASN A 372 -16.30 -2.41 -20.18
CA ASN A 372 -15.89 -3.16 -21.37
C ASN A 372 -14.64 -2.52 -22.01
N PRO A 373 -13.48 -3.21 -22.05
CA PRO A 373 -12.23 -2.63 -22.51
C PRO A 373 -12.28 -2.13 -23.96
N LYS A 374 -12.96 -2.86 -24.84
CA LYS A 374 -13.05 -2.49 -26.27
C LYS A 374 -13.80 -1.17 -26.45
N ILE A 375 -14.93 -0.99 -25.76
CA ILE A 375 -15.70 0.26 -25.80
C ILE A 375 -14.88 1.40 -25.18
N LEU A 376 -14.23 1.14 -24.04
CA LEU A 376 -13.44 2.13 -23.33
C LEU A 376 -12.27 2.63 -24.16
N PHE A 377 -11.44 1.74 -24.70
CA PHE A 377 -10.30 2.12 -25.54
C PHE A 377 -10.71 2.78 -26.83
N MET A 378 -11.85 2.38 -27.43
CA MET A 378 -12.39 3.05 -28.63
C MET A 378 -12.81 4.49 -28.30
N ALA A 379 -13.57 4.70 -27.21
CA ALA A 379 -13.97 6.02 -26.77
C ALA A 379 -12.76 6.91 -26.45
N LEU A 380 -11.75 6.35 -25.78
CA LEU A 380 -10.51 7.05 -25.44
C LEU A 380 -9.72 7.43 -26.72
N THR A 381 -9.62 6.53 -27.70
CA THR A 381 -8.97 6.78 -28.99
C THR A 381 -9.61 7.96 -29.72
N ILE A 382 -10.94 8.00 -29.77
CA ILE A 382 -11.69 9.09 -30.40
C ILE A 382 -11.48 10.41 -29.65
N LYS A 383 -11.53 10.40 -28.32
CA LYS A 383 -11.32 11.58 -27.50
C LYS A 383 -9.90 12.16 -27.68
N ILE A 384 -8.87 11.32 -27.63
CA ILE A 384 -7.48 11.74 -27.84
C ILE A 384 -7.31 12.34 -29.24
N TYR A 385 -7.93 11.72 -30.27
CA TYR A 385 -7.93 12.27 -31.62
C TYR A 385 -8.48 13.71 -31.66
N HIS A 386 -9.67 13.96 -31.07
CA HIS A 386 -10.27 15.30 -31.03
C HIS A 386 -9.46 16.29 -30.19
N ILE A 387 -8.89 15.87 -29.08
CA ILE A 387 -8.02 16.74 -28.27
C ILE A 387 -6.79 17.19 -29.07
N ILE A 388 -6.15 16.29 -29.81
CA ILE A 388 -4.94 16.59 -30.57
C ILE A 388 -5.25 17.38 -31.86
N GLN A 389 -6.24 16.94 -32.63
CA GLN A 389 -6.52 17.49 -33.99
C GLN A 389 -7.40 18.73 -33.94
N ASP A 390 -8.46 18.72 -33.15
CA ASP A 390 -9.47 19.79 -33.16
C ASP A 390 -9.18 20.86 -32.10
N LYS A 391 -8.11 20.70 -31.33
CA LYS A 391 -7.77 21.54 -30.14
C LYS A 391 -8.96 21.70 -29.20
N ALA A 392 -9.84 20.72 -29.18
CA ALA A 392 -11.02 20.72 -28.33
C ALA A 392 -10.63 20.34 -26.91
N VAL A 393 -10.26 21.33 -26.11
CA VAL A 393 -10.22 21.18 -24.64
C VAL A 393 -11.67 21.18 -24.17
N ILE A 394 -12.28 20.01 -24.07
CA ILE A 394 -13.63 19.86 -23.53
C ILE A 394 -13.53 19.99 -22.01
N SER A 395 -13.65 21.23 -21.52
CA SER A 395 -13.88 21.50 -20.11
C SER A 395 -15.28 20.99 -19.75
N ILE A 396 -15.37 19.76 -19.24
CA ILE A 396 -16.61 19.29 -18.60
C ILE A 396 -16.46 19.62 -17.11
N HIS A 397 -17.24 20.62 -16.69
CA HIS A 397 -17.50 20.95 -15.28
C HIS A 397 -18.23 19.83 -14.55
#